data_4965b2d0446e5b1ea6ffa0c38d0260f2
#
_entry.id   4965b2d0446e5b1ea6ffa0c38d0260f2
#
_cell.length_a   1.000
_cell.length_b   1.000
_cell.length_c   1.000
_cell.angle_alpha   90.00
_cell.angle_beta   90.00
_cell.angle_gamma   90.00
#
_symmetry.space_group_name_H-M   'P 1'
#
loop_
_entity.id
_entity.type
_entity.pdbx_description
1 polymer ?
#
loop_
_entity_poly.entity_id
_entity_poly.type
_entity_poly.pdbx_seq_one_letter_code
_entity_poly.pdbx_strand_id
1 'polypeptide(L)'
;LHYPLRRQRQMCIRDRLNDKEAYYEQIIETIIAIGRAEVFIIALSELIQRLVVDHLHILGDIYDRGPGPHHIMEKLEEYHSLDIQWGNHDIVWMGAAAGQRSCIANVIRICARYANLDLLEDGYGINLLPLATFALTYYQDDPCECFKIKGGNTLNPAETVLNMKMHKAISVIQFKLEGQLLIRRKEFHMADRALLDDINYEEGTIRLYGKEYNLLDHVFPTVDPENPYELSKEEEEVMERLVSAFANCEKLQRHMQLLLKKGSLYKVYNNNLLYHGCVPLNEDGSFKEVEVYGRTYKGRELYDVLEAYVRKAFFALDKEEKQRGRDILWFIWSSPSSPLFGKDKMATFERYFLAEKETHVENKNPYYRLLEDESVVDNIFREFGIEGDCCHIINGHVPVHHTSGESPIKCGGKVLVIDGGFSKAYQKETGIAGYTLIYNSWGMILAAHEPFTSAEDAITRESDILSDSILVKRTSLRKTVGDTDNGHHLQESIDELRQLLKAYRNGQIIEKE
;
A
#
# COMPACT_ATOMS: atom_id res chain seq x y z
N LEU A 1 -12.93 32.85 -53.67
CA LEU A 1 -13.24 31.45 -54.04
C LEU A 1 -13.16 30.42 -52.93
N HIS A 2 -12.61 30.73 -51.71
CA HIS A 2 -12.51 29.77 -50.61
C HIS A 2 -13.66 29.84 -49.56
N TYR A 3 -14.50 30.87 -49.59
CA TYR A 3 -15.57 31.06 -48.60
C TYR A 3 -16.81 30.16 -48.80
N PRO A 4 -17.24 29.89 -50.04
CA PRO A 4 -18.39 29.00 -50.25
C PRO A 4 -18.11 27.53 -49.88
N LEU A 5 -16.87 27.04 -50.12
CA LEU A 5 -16.47 25.66 -49.84
C LEU A 5 -16.41 25.37 -48.32
N ARG A 6 -16.05 26.33 -47.49
CA ARG A 6 -16.12 26.19 -46.02
C ARG A 6 -17.55 26.11 -45.50
N ARG A 7 -18.46 26.92 -46.03
CA ARG A 7 -19.90 26.84 -45.67
C ARG A 7 -20.52 25.52 -46.13
N GLN A 8 -20.19 25.05 -47.32
CA GLN A 8 -20.68 23.78 -47.84
C GLN A 8 -20.15 22.58 -47.02
N ARG A 9 -18.90 22.61 -46.57
CA ARG A 9 -18.34 21.60 -45.68
C ARG A 9 -19.00 21.64 -44.27
N GLN A 10 -19.28 22.82 -43.75
CA GLN A 10 -20.00 22.94 -42.46
C GLN A 10 -21.46 22.51 -42.56
N MET A 11 -22.14 22.75 -43.67
CA MET A 11 -23.50 22.24 -43.93
C MET A 11 -23.47 20.71 -44.06
N CYS A 12 -22.56 20.13 -44.86
CA CYS A 12 -22.44 18.67 -44.99
C CYS A 12 -22.09 17.95 -43.67
N ILE A 13 -21.39 18.62 -42.76
CA ILE A 13 -21.12 18.06 -41.43
C ILE A 13 -22.39 18.13 -40.53
N ARG A 14 -23.17 19.24 -40.64
CA ARG A 14 -24.43 19.36 -39.91
C ARG A 14 -25.50 18.38 -40.44
N ASP A 15 -25.63 18.25 -41.74
CA ASP A 15 -26.59 17.31 -42.35
C ASP A 15 -26.26 15.85 -42.01
N ARG A 16 -24.94 15.52 -41.96
CA ARG A 16 -24.46 14.18 -41.52
C ARG A 16 -24.68 13.93 -40.02
N LEU A 17 -24.73 14.94 -39.19
CA LEU A 17 -25.06 14.82 -37.79
C LEU A 17 -26.55 14.53 -37.55
N ASN A 18 -27.42 15.22 -38.30
CA ASN A 18 -28.89 15.04 -38.18
C ASN A 18 -29.34 13.66 -38.71
N ASP A 19 -28.76 13.17 -39.82
CA ASP A 19 -29.04 11.81 -40.31
C ASP A 19 -28.55 10.71 -39.35
N LYS A 20 -27.54 10.99 -38.53
CA LYS A 20 -27.03 10.04 -37.55
C LYS A 20 -27.83 10.02 -36.26
N GLU A 21 -28.57 11.07 -35.91
CA GLU A 21 -29.34 11.13 -34.67
C GLU A 21 -30.41 10.03 -34.64
N ALA A 22 -31.23 9.93 -35.68
CA ALA A 22 -32.22 8.86 -35.81
C ALA A 22 -31.61 7.46 -35.84
N TYR A 23 -30.40 7.31 -36.40
CA TYR A 23 -29.65 6.05 -36.39
C TYR A 23 -29.18 5.68 -34.98
N TYR A 24 -28.65 6.63 -34.22
CA TYR A 24 -28.24 6.41 -32.83
C TYR A 24 -29.43 6.14 -31.91
N GLU A 25 -30.55 6.84 -32.10
CA GLU A 25 -31.79 6.58 -31.36
C GLU A 25 -32.26 5.14 -31.57
N GLN A 26 -32.31 4.64 -32.80
CA GLN A 26 -32.68 3.25 -33.10
C GLN A 26 -31.74 2.24 -32.47
N ILE A 27 -30.43 2.52 -32.40
CA ILE A 27 -29.46 1.66 -31.72
C ILE A 27 -29.77 1.61 -30.22
N ILE A 28 -30.00 2.78 -29.59
CA ILE A 28 -30.31 2.88 -28.16
C ILE A 28 -31.63 2.15 -27.84
N GLU A 29 -32.68 2.39 -28.63
CA GLU A 29 -33.97 1.70 -28.47
C GLU A 29 -33.82 0.19 -28.61
N THR A 30 -33.00 -0.28 -29.56
CA THR A 30 -32.71 -1.70 -29.74
C THR A 30 -31.99 -2.27 -28.52
N ILE A 31 -30.97 -1.58 -28.00
CA ILE A 31 -30.21 -1.99 -26.80
C ILE A 31 -31.16 -2.12 -25.59
N ILE A 32 -32.08 -1.17 -25.42
CA ILE A 32 -33.09 -1.20 -24.36
C ILE A 32 -34.05 -2.38 -24.57
N ALA A 33 -34.57 -2.55 -25.79
CA ALA A 33 -35.53 -3.60 -26.12
C ALA A 33 -35.00 -5.03 -25.91
N ILE A 34 -33.68 -5.24 -26.13
CA ILE A 34 -33.04 -6.54 -25.89
C ILE A 34 -32.49 -6.71 -24.46
N GLY A 35 -32.78 -5.77 -23.54
CA GLY A 35 -32.37 -5.83 -22.13
C GLY A 35 -30.87 -5.64 -21.89
N ARG A 36 -30.13 -4.97 -22.78
CA ARG A 36 -28.67 -4.78 -22.71
C ARG A 36 -28.23 -3.38 -22.25
N ALA A 37 -29.18 -2.55 -21.76
CA ALA A 37 -28.91 -1.17 -21.37
C ALA A 37 -27.83 -1.07 -20.28
N GLU A 38 -27.89 -1.89 -19.24
CA GLU A 38 -26.90 -1.91 -18.15
C GLU A 38 -25.48 -2.21 -18.65
N VAL A 39 -25.32 -3.27 -19.44
CA VAL A 39 -24.02 -3.66 -20.03
C VAL A 39 -23.47 -2.53 -20.91
N PHE A 40 -24.33 -1.83 -21.64
CA PHE A 40 -23.95 -0.72 -22.49
C PHE A 40 -23.48 0.50 -21.68
N ILE A 41 -24.19 0.83 -20.59
CA ILE A 41 -23.81 1.92 -19.68
C ILE A 41 -22.45 1.62 -19.02
N ILE A 42 -22.25 0.40 -18.54
CA ILE A 42 -20.96 -0.04 -17.96
C ILE A 42 -19.83 0.13 -18.99
N ALA A 43 -20.01 -0.38 -20.23
CA ALA A 43 -18.99 -0.27 -21.27
C ALA A 43 -18.66 1.19 -21.65
N LEU A 44 -19.67 2.07 -21.69
CA LEU A 44 -19.46 3.51 -21.92
C LEU A 44 -18.70 4.15 -20.76
N SER A 45 -19.04 3.81 -19.51
CA SER A 45 -18.37 4.32 -18.32
C SER A 45 -16.90 3.92 -18.28
N GLU A 46 -16.60 2.66 -18.60
CA GLU A 46 -15.22 2.16 -18.72
C GLU A 46 -14.44 2.86 -19.85
N LEU A 47 -15.09 3.10 -21.00
CA LEU A 47 -14.48 3.85 -22.09
C LEU A 47 -14.16 5.29 -21.67
N ILE A 48 -15.08 5.97 -20.99
CA ILE A 48 -14.86 7.32 -20.46
C ILE A 48 -13.68 7.32 -19.49
N GLN A 49 -13.61 6.37 -18.55
CA GLN A 49 -12.49 6.25 -17.61
C GLN A 49 -11.16 6.11 -18.34
N ARG A 50 -11.08 5.24 -19.36
CA ARG A 50 -9.85 5.06 -20.18
C ARG A 50 -9.44 6.31 -20.95
N LEU A 51 -10.39 7.12 -21.39
CA LEU A 51 -10.12 8.35 -22.14
C LEU A 51 -9.75 9.52 -21.22
N VAL A 52 -10.24 9.54 -19.98
CA VAL A 52 -10.02 10.63 -19.03
C VAL A 52 -8.77 10.40 -18.19
N VAL A 53 -8.51 9.16 -17.78
CA VAL A 53 -7.33 8.78 -16.96
C VAL A 53 -6.36 7.99 -17.81
N ASP A 54 -5.28 8.64 -18.27
CA ASP A 54 -4.23 8.01 -19.06
C ASP A 54 -3.42 7.01 -18.25
N HIS A 55 -3.01 7.38 -17.03
CA HIS A 55 -2.23 6.56 -16.14
C HIS A 55 -2.63 6.77 -14.68
N LEU A 56 -2.73 5.68 -13.91
CA LEU A 56 -3.07 5.67 -12.49
C LEU A 56 -1.83 5.30 -11.67
N HIS A 57 -1.47 6.15 -10.70
CA HIS A 57 -0.46 5.86 -9.69
C HIS A 57 -1.14 5.58 -8.35
N ILE A 58 -0.84 4.44 -7.74
CA ILE A 58 -1.29 4.09 -6.39
C ILE A 58 -0.11 4.19 -5.44
N LEU A 59 -0.22 5.00 -4.39
CA LEU A 59 0.85 5.20 -3.42
C LEU A 59 0.81 4.23 -2.23
N GLY A 60 0.32 3.03 -2.46
CA GLY A 60 0.38 1.92 -1.53
C GLY A 60 -0.68 1.91 -0.44
N ASP A 61 -0.48 0.99 0.51
CA ASP A 61 -1.39 0.67 1.61
C ASP A 61 -2.81 0.26 1.16
N ILE A 62 -2.87 -0.47 0.03
CA ILE A 62 -4.13 -1.08 -0.43
C ILE A 62 -4.70 -2.01 0.63
N TYR A 63 -3.82 -2.69 1.38
CA TYR A 63 -4.17 -3.65 2.43
C TYR A 63 -4.25 -3.06 3.83
N ASP A 64 -4.34 -1.73 4.00
CA ASP A 64 -4.40 -1.12 5.33
C ASP A 64 -5.80 -1.18 5.94
N ARG A 65 -5.99 -2.04 6.93
CA ARG A 65 -7.11 -2.09 7.90
C ARG A 65 -8.53 -2.15 7.33
N GLY A 66 -8.71 -2.00 6.02
CA GLY A 66 -10.02 -2.06 5.38
C GLY A 66 -10.48 -3.50 5.11
N PRO A 67 -11.79 -3.75 4.98
CA PRO A 67 -12.32 -5.09 4.72
C PRO A 67 -12.26 -5.51 3.24
N GLY A 68 -12.00 -4.58 2.31
CA GLY A 68 -12.19 -4.80 0.87
C GLY A 68 -10.96 -4.71 -0.04
N PRO A 69 -9.69 -4.95 0.41
CA PRO A 69 -8.54 -4.84 -0.48
C PRO A 69 -8.61 -5.82 -1.66
N HIS A 70 -9.22 -7.00 -1.49
CA HIS A 70 -9.38 -7.97 -2.57
C HIS A 70 -10.23 -7.43 -3.72
N HIS A 71 -11.29 -6.65 -3.45
CA HIS A 71 -12.09 -5.99 -4.49
C HIS A 71 -11.32 -4.88 -5.21
N ILE A 72 -10.49 -4.13 -4.46
CA ILE A 72 -9.61 -3.10 -5.05
C ILE A 72 -8.62 -3.78 -6.00
N MET A 73 -7.96 -4.84 -5.55
CA MET A 73 -6.98 -5.57 -6.37
C MET A 73 -7.61 -6.16 -7.64
N GLU A 74 -8.82 -6.74 -7.56
CA GLU A 74 -9.56 -7.23 -8.73
C GLU A 74 -9.83 -6.11 -9.74
N LYS A 75 -10.18 -4.90 -9.28
CA LYS A 75 -10.36 -3.73 -10.17
C LYS A 75 -9.04 -3.24 -10.78
N LEU A 76 -7.95 -3.28 -10.02
CA LEU A 76 -6.63 -2.88 -10.50
C LEU A 76 -6.04 -3.87 -11.51
N GLU A 77 -6.37 -5.18 -11.41
CA GLU A 77 -5.97 -6.19 -12.41
C GLU A 77 -6.47 -5.86 -13.82
N GLU A 78 -7.67 -5.30 -13.91
CA GLU A 78 -8.33 -4.96 -15.16
C GLU A 78 -7.98 -3.54 -15.65
N TYR A 79 -7.27 -2.74 -14.83
CA TYR A 79 -7.01 -1.35 -15.16
C TYR A 79 -5.99 -1.21 -16.30
N HIS A 80 -6.30 -0.36 -17.28
CA HIS A 80 -5.57 -0.28 -18.54
C HIS A 80 -4.11 0.20 -18.41
N SER A 81 -3.81 1.10 -17.48
CA SER A 81 -2.46 1.65 -17.28
C SER A 81 -2.27 2.05 -15.82
N LEU A 82 -1.35 1.36 -15.12
CA LEU A 82 -1.22 1.40 -13.67
C LEU A 82 0.22 1.17 -13.23
N ASP A 83 0.65 1.89 -12.22
CA ASP A 83 1.74 1.46 -11.32
C ASP A 83 1.39 1.66 -9.84
N ILE A 84 2.12 0.97 -8.96
CA ILE A 84 1.85 0.91 -7.53
C ILE A 84 3.17 1.11 -6.78
N GLN A 85 3.25 2.09 -5.91
CA GLN A 85 4.34 2.19 -4.94
C GLN A 85 3.91 1.43 -3.68
N TRP A 86 4.64 0.35 -3.34
CA TRP A 86 4.25 -0.51 -2.22
C TRP A 86 4.22 0.24 -0.90
N GLY A 87 3.13 0.09 -0.16
CA GLY A 87 3.01 0.53 1.23
C GLY A 87 3.51 -0.54 2.20
N ASN A 88 3.68 -0.17 3.47
CA ASN A 88 4.11 -1.13 4.50
C ASN A 88 3.07 -2.23 4.74
N HIS A 89 1.78 -1.92 4.63
CA HIS A 89 0.73 -2.93 4.69
C HIS A 89 0.73 -3.87 3.48
N ASP A 90 1.02 -3.37 2.29
CA ASP A 90 1.19 -4.22 1.10
C ASP A 90 2.37 -5.18 1.27
N ILE A 91 3.50 -4.68 1.80
CA ILE A 91 4.71 -5.49 2.06
C ILE A 91 4.46 -6.61 3.05
N VAL A 92 3.73 -6.38 4.15
CA VAL A 92 3.45 -7.45 5.11
C VAL A 92 2.56 -8.53 4.52
N TRP A 93 1.59 -8.17 3.65
CA TRP A 93 0.79 -9.12 2.90
C TRP A 93 1.60 -9.87 1.84
N MET A 94 2.52 -9.19 1.14
CA MET A 94 3.49 -9.85 0.25
C MET A 94 4.35 -10.85 1.01
N GLY A 95 4.81 -10.48 2.23
CA GLY A 95 5.54 -11.36 3.12
C GLY A 95 4.75 -12.60 3.53
N ALA A 96 3.49 -12.41 3.88
CA ALA A 96 2.59 -13.51 4.22
C ALA A 96 2.38 -14.47 3.03
N ALA A 97 2.12 -13.94 1.84
CA ALA A 97 1.96 -14.73 0.61
C ALA A 97 3.24 -15.45 0.18
N ALA A 98 4.41 -14.87 0.46
CA ALA A 98 5.72 -15.52 0.25
C ALA A 98 6.02 -16.62 1.29
N GLY A 99 5.18 -16.77 2.33
CA GLY A 99 5.34 -17.76 3.40
C GLY A 99 6.28 -17.30 4.53
N GLN A 100 6.46 -16.00 4.72
CA GLN A 100 7.15 -15.45 5.90
C GLN A 100 6.22 -15.51 7.11
N ARG A 101 6.58 -16.33 8.10
CA ARG A 101 5.71 -16.71 9.22
C ARG A 101 5.29 -15.52 10.09
N SER A 102 6.24 -14.64 10.43
CA SER A 102 5.93 -13.44 11.22
C SER A 102 4.99 -12.48 10.47
N CYS A 103 5.12 -12.38 9.14
CA CYS A 103 4.19 -11.58 8.31
C CYS A 103 2.78 -12.18 8.30
N ILE A 104 2.65 -13.52 8.21
CA ILE A 104 1.36 -14.20 8.32
C ILE A 104 0.69 -13.88 9.66
N ALA A 105 1.45 -14.00 10.76
CA ALA A 105 0.92 -13.68 12.08
C ALA A 105 0.50 -12.20 12.21
N ASN A 106 1.29 -11.27 11.68
CA ASN A 106 0.95 -9.85 11.63
C ASN A 106 -0.33 -9.56 10.84
N VAL A 107 -0.49 -10.16 9.64
CA VAL A 107 -1.69 -10.00 8.82
C VAL A 107 -2.93 -10.47 9.58
N ILE A 108 -2.90 -11.68 10.14
CA ILE A 108 -4.05 -12.23 10.89
C ILE A 108 -4.34 -11.37 12.13
N ARG A 109 -3.31 -10.96 12.89
CA ARG A 109 -3.45 -10.07 14.05
C ARG A 109 -4.12 -8.75 13.69
N ILE A 110 -3.71 -8.13 12.58
CA ILE A 110 -4.31 -6.86 12.12
C ILE A 110 -5.77 -7.09 11.73
N CYS A 111 -6.07 -8.14 10.97
CA CYS A 111 -7.45 -8.48 10.61
C CYS A 111 -8.32 -8.73 11.87
N ALA A 112 -7.83 -9.49 12.84
CA ALA A 112 -8.55 -9.72 14.10
C ALA A 112 -8.79 -8.41 14.89
N ARG A 113 -7.78 -7.52 14.95
CA ARG A 113 -7.89 -6.25 15.67
C ARG A 113 -8.99 -5.34 15.14
N TYR A 114 -9.26 -5.38 13.82
CA TYR A 114 -10.25 -4.54 13.14
C TYR A 114 -11.53 -5.30 12.75
N ALA A 115 -11.72 -6.53 13.24
CA ALA A 115 -12.85 -7.43 12.92
C ALA A 115 -12.99 -7.71 11.42
N ASN A 116 -11.89 -7.92 10.72
CA ASN A 116 -11.82 -8.18 9.29
C ASN A 116 -11.31 -9.59 8.97
N LEU A 117 -11.54 -10.59 9.84
CA LEU A 117 -11.12 -11.97 9.56
C LEU A 117 -11.84 -12.55 8.34
N ASP A 118 -13.06 -12.09 8.04
CA ASP A 118 -13.83 -12.44 6.83
C ASP A 118 -13.07 -12.11 5.55
N LEU A 119 -12.19 -11.10 5.56
CA LEU A 119 -11.28 -10.82 4.45
C LEU A 119 -10.40 -12.02 4.12
N LEU A 120 -9.91 -12.73 5.15
CA LEU A 120 -9.07 -13.92 4.98
C LEU A 120 -9.91 -15.13 4.58
N GLU A 121 -11.04 -15.37 5.25
CA GLU A 121 -11.89 -16.55 5.04
C GLU A 121 -12.74 -16.43 3.77
N ASP A 122 -13.57 -15.41 3.66
CA ASP A 122 -14.48 -15.21 2.53
C ASP A 122 -13.78 -14.55 1.34
N GLY A 123 -12.94 -13.53 1.61
CA GLY A 123 -12.23 -12.79 0.57
C GLY A 123 -11.17 -13.60 -0.17
N TYR A 124 -10.38 -14.40 0.56
CA TYR A 124 -9.26 -15.19 0.04
C TYR A 124 -9.40 -16.69 0.21
N GLY A 125 -10.39 -17.20 0.95
CA GLY A 125 -10.55 -18.62 1.20
C GLY A 125 -9.47 -19.22 2.13
N ILE A 126 -8.84 -18.41 2.98
CA ILE A 126 -7.81 -18.82 3.92
C ILE A 126 -8.49 -19.38 5.16
N ASN A 127 -8.34 -20.69 5.40
CA ASN A 127 -8.98 -21.38 6.52
C ASN A 127 -8.31 -21.02 7.87
N LEU A 128 -9.03 -20.33 8.75
CA LEU A 128 -8.60 -19.96 10.10
C LEU A 128 -9.06 -20.95 11.19
N LEU A 129 -9.80 -22.02 10.87
CA LEU A 129 -10.27 -23.02 11.82
C LEU A 129 -9.16 -23.61 12.70
N PRO A 130 -7.94 -23.88 12.20
CA PRO A 130 -6.85 -24.37 13.07
C PRO A 130 -6.49 -23.38 14.17
N LEU A 131 -6.44 -22.08 13.86
CA LEU A 131 -6.19 -21.03 14.84
C LEU A 131 -7.36 -20.85 15.81
N ALA A 132 -8.60 -20.89 15.32
CA ALA A 132 -9.80 -20.81 16.14
C ALA A 132 -9.87 -21.96 17.16
N THR A 133 -9.60 -23.18 16.73
CA THR A 133 -9.57 -24.38 17.59
C THR A 133 -8.45 -24.25 18.64
N PHE A 134 -7.25 -23.84 18.23
CA PHE A 134 -6.13 -23.60 19.13
C PHE A 134 -6.48 -22.54 20.18
N ALA A 135 -7.03 -21.40 19.76
CA ALA A 135 -7.41 -20.31 20.65
C ALA A 135 -8.47 -20.72 21.68
N LEU A 136 -9.46 -21.50 21.27
CA LEU A 136 -10.49 -22.04 22.19
C LEU A 136 -9.93 -23.06 23.16
N THR A 137 -8.89 -23.81 22.78
CA THR A 137 -8.28 -24.83 23.65
C THR A 137 -7.38 -24.19 24.73
N TYR A 138 -6.49 -23.29 24.30
CA TYR A 138 -5.45 -22.76 25.20
C TYR A 138 -5.85 -21.47 25.92
N TYR A 139 -6.80 -20.70 25.39
CA TYR A 139 -7.28 -19.45 25.96
C TYR A 139 -8.75 -19.54 26.41
N GLN A 140 -9.24 -20.75 26.73
CA GLN A 140 -10.63 -20.99 27.09
C GLN A 140 -11.11 -20.09 28.23
N ASP A 141 -10.34 -20.01 29.33
CA ASP A 141 -10.68 -19.29 30.55
C ASP A 141 -10.11 -17.86 30.57
N ASP A 142 -9.39 -17.47 29.54
CA ASP A 142 -8.79 -16.14 29.40
C ASP A 142 -9.82 -15.16 28.81
N PRO A 143 -10.14 -14.04 29.48
CA PRO A 143 -11.06 -13.04 28.96
C PRO A 143 -10.47 -12.23 27.77
N CYS A 144 -9.16 -12.26 27.56
CA CYS A 144 -8.44 -11.57 26.49
C CYS A 144 -8.78 -10.06 26.38
N GLU A 145 -8.98 -9.38 27.50
CA GLU A 145 -9.46 -7.99 27.59
C GLU A 145 -8.56 -6.98 26.86
N CYS A 146 -7.26 -7.26 26.79
CA CYS A 146 -6.29 -6.42 26.11
C CYS A 146 -6.40 -6.48 24.56
N PHE A 147 -7.13 -7.47 24.05
CA PHE A 147 -7.27 -7.79 22.63
C PHE A 147 -8.63 -7.43 22.05
N LYS A 148 -9.30 -6.44 22.64
CA LYS A 148 -10.59 -5.93 22.16
C LYS A 148 -10.49 -5.40 20.73
N ILE A 149 -11.57 -5.58 19.99
CA ILE A 149 -11.73 -5.08 18.62
C ILE A 149 -11.66 -3.54 18.64
N LYS A 150 -10.92 -2.98 17.70
CA LYS A 150 -10.81 -1.53 17.49
C LYS A 150 -11.73 -1.09 16.34
N GLY A 151 -12.56 -0.08 16.58
CA GLY A 151 -13.53 0.43 15.61
C GLY A 151 -14.96 0.03 15.93
N GLY A 152 -15.89 0.22 14.99
CA GLY A 152 -17.29 -0.20 15.15
C GLY A 152 -17.39 -1.72 15.03
N ASN A 153 -17.84 -2.39 16.09
CA ASN A 153 -17.99 -3.84 16.11
C ASN A 153 -19.31 -4.25 15.45
N THR A 154 -19.24 -5.06 14.40
CA THR A 154 -20.41 -5.66 13.73
C THR A 154 -20.63 -7.12 14.11
N LEU A 155 -19.71 -7.72 14.88
CA LEU A 155 -19.76 -9.12 15.31
C LEU A 155 -20.78 -9.33 16.44
N ASN A 156 -21.39 -10.50 16.49
CA ASN A 156 -22.20 -10.90 17.63
C ASN A 156 -21.31 -11.19 18.88
N PRO A 157 -21.87 -11.31 20.08
CA PRO A 157 -21.08 -11.53 21.31
C PRO A 157 -20.18 -12.78 21.27
N ALA A 158 -20.64 -13.89 20.69
CA ALA A 158 -19.85 -15.12 20.62
C ALA A 158 -18.68 -14.99 19.63
N GLU A 159 -18.92 -14.39 18.47
CA GLU A 159 -17.89 -14.07 17.48
C GLU A 159 -16.86 -13.08 18.04
N THR A 160 -17.31 -12.09 18.81
CA THR A 160 -16.42 -11.11 19.48
C THR A 160 -15.45 -11.82 20.43
N VAL A 161 -15.96 -12.72 21.27
CA VAL A 161 -15.12 -13.49 22.20
C VAL A 161 -14.13 -14.39 21.45
N LEU A 162 -14.58 -15.10 20.42
CA LEU A 162 -13.70 -15.93 19.61
C LEU A 162 -12.62 -15.09 18.91
N ASN A 163 -12.99 -13.96 18.32
CA ASN A 163 -12.05 -13.03 17.68
C ASN A 163 -10.98 -12.54 18.67
N MET A 164 -11.35 -12.16 19.88
CA MET A 164 -10.40 -11.72 20.92
C MET A 164 -9.42 -12.83 21.31
N LYS A 165 -9.89 -14.08 21.43
CA LYS A 165 -9.04 -15.23 21.72
C LYS A 165 -8.08 -15.56 20.56
N MET A 166 -8.57 -15.56 19.34
CA MET A 166 -7.73 -15.72 18.14
C MET A 166 -6.71 -14.59 18.02
N HIS A 167 -7.11 -13.36 18.31
CA HIS A 167 -6.24 -12.18 18.30
C HIS A 167 -5.08 -12.33 19.30
N LYS A 168 -5.37 -12.73 20.55
CA LYS A 168 -4.33 -12.99 21.56
C LYS A 168 -3.41 -14.13 21.13
N ALA A 169 -3.98 -15.27 20.74
CA ALA A 169 -3.24 -16.45 20.35
C ALA A 169 -2.24 -16.15 19.23
N ILE A 170 -2.70 -15.53 18.14
CA ILE A 170 -1.81 -15.19 17.02
C ILE A 170 -0.80 -14.09 17.37
N SER A 171 -1.11 -13.19 18.31
CA SER A 171 -0.17 -12.17 18.79
C SER A 171 0.98 -12.79 19.59
N VAL A 172 0.71 -13.76 20.46
CA VAL A 172 1.75 -14.49 21.18
C VAL A 172 2.64 -15.27 20.20
N ILE A 173 2.06 -15.98 19.24
CA ILE A 173 2.80 -16.66 18.17
C ILE A 173 3.65 -15.65 17.37
N GLN A 174 3.11 -14.47 17.05
CA GLN A 174 3.85 -13.40 16.36
C GLN A 174 5.11 -13.01 17.14
N PHE A 175 5.00 -12.72 18.44
CA PHE A 175 6.14 -12.29 19.26
C PHE A 175 7.22 -13.37 19.35
N LYS A 176 6.82 -14.65 19.44
CA LYS A 176 7.78 -15.78 19.36
C LYS A 176 8.51 -15.81 18.02
N LEU A 177 7.79 -15.73 16.90
CA LEU A 177 8.35 -15.78 15.55
C LEU A 177 9.24 -14.57 15.25
N GLU A 178 8.87 -13.38 15.72
CA GLU A 178 9.68 -12.16 15.60
C GLU A 178 10.98 -12.28 16.41
N GLY A 179 10.92 -12.78 17.65
CA GLY A 179 12.11 -13.07 18.46
C GLY A 179 13.05 -14.07 17.78
N GLN A 180 12.53 -15.19 17.24
CA GLN A 180 13.32 -16.15 16.46
C GLN A 180 14.00 -15.50 15.25
N LEU A 181 13.28 -14.59 14.56
CA LEU A 181 13.82 -13.86 13.42
C LEU A 181 14.96 -12.93 13.86
N LEU A 182 14.78 -12.16 14.93
CA LEU A 182 15.76 -11.23 15.44
C LEU A 182 17.01 -11.92 15.98
N ILE A 183 16.87 -13.08 16.62
CA ILE A 183 18.00 -13.92 17.06
C ILE A 183 18.81 -14.42 15.85
N ARG A 184 18.14 -14.80 14.75
CA ARG A 184 18.77 -15.26 13.50
C ARG A 184 19.38 -14.12 12.68
N ARG A 185 18.78 -12.92 12.70
CA ARG A 185 19.14 -11.73 11.90
C ARG A 185 19.66 -10.60 12.78
N LYS A 186 20.78 -10.84 13.44
CA LYS A 186 21.41 -9.84 14.31
C LYS A 186 21.80 -8.55 13.57
N GLU A 187 22.05 -8.66 12.28
CA GLU A 187 22.34 -7.56 11.37
C GLU A 187 21.16 -6.58 11.16
N PHE A 188 19.96 -6.91 11.62
CA PHE A 188 18.82 -5.97 11.62
C PHE A 188 18.89 -4.96 12.78
N HIS A 189 19.79 -5.17 13.75
CA HIS A 189 20.00 -4.28 14.91
C HIS A 189 18.72 -3.94 15.69
N MET A 190 17.83 -4.93 15.88
CA MET A 190 16.53 -4.79 16.54
C MET A 190 16.37 -5.76 17.72
N ALA A 191 17.47 -6.17 18.36
CA ALA A 191 17.43 -7.12 19.47
C ALA A 191 16.59 -6.62 20.66
N ASP A 192 16.49 -5.30 20.84
CA ASP A 192 15.65 -4.63 21.84
C ASP A 192 14.13 -4.83 21.61
N ARG A 193 13.73 -5.44 20.49
CA ARG A 193 12.34 -5.78 20.19
C ARG A 193 12.01 -7.26 20.46
N ALA A 194 12.96 -8.04 20.89
CA ALA A 194 12.77 -9.40 21.37
C ALA A 194 12.39 -9.35 22.87
N LEU A 195 11.10 -9.08 23.18
CA LEU A 195 10.66 -8.67 24.51
C LEU A 195 10.23 -9.82 25.44
N LEU A 196 10.08 -11.04 24.94
CA LEU A 196 9.60 -12.16 25.76
C LEU A 196 10.64 -12.62 26.80
N ASP A 197 11.93 -12.40 26.55
CA ASP A 197 13.02 -12.68 27.53
C ASP A 197 13.02 -11.69 28.72
N ASP A 198 12.44 -10.50 28.53
CA ASP A 198 12.41 -9.45 29.55
C ASP A 198 11.21 -9.56 30.50
N ILE A 199 10.35 -10.59 30.33
CA ILE A 199 9.17 -10.83 31.14
C ILE A 199 9.51 -11.69 32.36
N ASN A 200 9.14 -11.21 33.54
CA ASN A 200 9.03 -12.05 34.72
C ASN A 200 7.62 -12.66 34.76
N TYR A 201 7.51 -13.92 34.34
CA TYR A 201 6.24 -14.62 34.21
C TYR A 201 5.59 -14.95 35.57
N GLU A 202 6.37 -15.06 36.67
CA GLU A 202 5.86 -15.33 38.00
C GLU A 202 5.22 -14.08 38.62
N GLU A 203 5.88 -12.92 38.46
CA GLU A 203 5.43 -11.65 39.03
C GLU A 203 4.50 -10.88 38.10
N GLY A 204 4.41 -11.26 36.83
CA GLY A 204 3.62 -10.55 35.81
C GLY A 204 4.17 -9.16 35.48
N THR A 205 5.50 -9.02 35.47
CA THR A 205 6.19 -7.76 35.17
C THR A 205 7.09 -7.88 33.93
N ILE A 206 7.47 -6.77 33.36
CA ILE A 206 8.45 -6.70 32.26
C ILE A 206 9.44 -5.56 32.51
N ARG A 207 10.71 -5.78 32.16
CA ARG A 207 11.76 -4.76 32.27
C ARG A 207 12.05 -4.12 30.91
N LEU A 208 11.58 -2.87 30.72
CA LEU A 208 11.80 -2.09 29.51
C LEU A 208 12.50 -0.77 29.83
N TYR A 209 13.46 -0.37 28.97
CA TYR A 209 14.15 0.92 29.08
C TYR A 209 14.75 1.19 30.48
N GLY A 210 15.18 0.11 31.19
CA GLY A 210 15.74 0.19 32.53
C GLY A 210 14.72 0.37 33.66
N LYS A 211 13.43 0.33 33.35
CA LYS A 211 12.31 0.37 34.32
C LYS A 211 11.53 -0.93 34.29
N GLU A 212 10.87 -1.23 35.41
CA GLU A 212 9.96 -2.36 35.54
C GLU A 212 8.51 -1.88 35.44
N TYR A 213 7.69 -2.62 34.69
CA TYR A 213 6.29 -2.31 34.41
C TYR A 213 5.43 -3.53 34.68
N ASN A 214 4.24 -3.33 35.23
CA ASN A 214 3.25 -4.40 35.45
C ASN A 214 2.54 -4.72 34.13
N LEU A 215 2.39 -6.00 33.82
CA LEU A 215 1.61 -6.45 32.68
C LEU A 215 0.11 -6.36 33.00
N LEU A 216 -0.67 -5.79 32.08
CA LEU A 216 -2.14 -5.77 32.15
C LEU A 216 -2.74 -7.18 32.01
N ASP A 217 -2.03 -8.05 31.33
CA ASP A 217 -2.38 -9.44 31.08
C ASP A 217 -1.07 -10.25 31.07
N HIS A 218 -0.98 -11.21 32.01
CA HIS A 218 0.20 -12.06 32.19
C HIS A 218 -0.11 -13.54 31.93
N VAL A 219 -1.22 -13.83 31.25
CA VAL A 219 -1.62 -15.20 30.90
C VAL A 219 -0.99 -15.59 29.56
N PHE A 220 0.09 -16.38 29.64
CA PHE A 220 0.82 -16.89 28.47
C PHE A 220 0.86 -18.43 28.49
N PRO A 221 -0.25 -19.13 28.21
CA PRO A 221 -0.38 -20.57 28.46
C PRO A 221 0.54 -21.44 27.59
N THR A 222 1.08 -20.91 26.53
CA THR A 222 1.93 -21.66 25.57
C THR A 222 3.39 -21.17 25.56
N VAL A 223 3.74 -20.21 26.43
CA VAL A 223 5.12 -19.72 26.53
C VAL A 223 5.87 -20.52 27.61
N ASP A 224 7.01 -21.09 27.23
CA ASP A 224 7.96 -21.65 28.17
C ASP A 224 8.92 -20.54 28.61
N PRO A 225 8.96 -20.17 29.91
CA PRO A 225 9.83 -19.11 30.43
C PRO A 225 11.34 -19.37 30.20
N GLU A 226 11.76 -20.65 30.08
CA GLU A 226 13.17 -21.00 29.80
C GLU A 226 13.52 -20.83 28.32
N ASN A 227 12.53 -20.94 27.42
CA ASN A 227 12.68 -20.82 25.97
C ASN A 227 11.52 -20.03 25.36
N PRO A 228 11.36 -18.74 25.66
CA PRO A 228 10.11 -18.01 25.42
C PRO A 228 9.79 -17.80 23.93
N TYR A 229 10.75 -18.00 23.04
CA TYR A 229 10.54 -17.92 21.59
C TYR A 229 10.29 -19.26 20.92
N GLU A 230 10.40 -20.40 21.63
CA GLU A 230 10.06 -21.69 21.06
C GLU A 230 8.55 -21.83 20.87
N LEU A 231 8.12 -22.25 19.69
CA LEU A 231 6.73 -22.59 19.45
C LEU A 231 6.40 -23.91 20.11
N SER A 232 5.22 -24.02 20.75
CA SER A 232 4.70 -25.33 21.12
C SER A 232 4.43 -26.17 19.87
N LYS A 233 4.30 -27.48 20.06
CA LYS A 233 3.98 -28.38 18.94
C LYS A 233 2.68 -27.97 18.22
N GLU A 234 1.69 -27.55 18.98
CA GLU A 234 0.38 -27.15 18.46
C GLU A 234 0.45 -25.78 17.76
N GLU A 235 1.26 -24.85 18.26
CA GLU A 235 1.54 -23.59 17.57
C GLU A 235 2.26 -23.83 16.25
N GLU A 236 3.22 -24.77 16.21
CA GLU A 236 3.91 -25.17 14.98
C GLU A 236 2.92 -25.75 13.95
N GLU A 237 2.03 -26.67 14.39
CA GLU A 237 1.00 -27.25 13.53
C GLU A 237 0.04 -26.18 12.97
N VAL A 238 -0.37 -25.21 13.79
CA VAL A 238 -1.18 -24.08 13.34
C VAL A 238 -0.45 -23.27 12.29
N MET A 239 0.82 -22.91 12.54
CA MET A 239 1.61 -22.10 11.61
C MET A 239 1.93 -22.82 10.30
N GLU A 240 2.20 -24.12 10.31
CA GLU A 240 2.38 -24.92 9.08
C GLU A 240 1.13 -24.89 8.19
N ARG A 241 -0.06 -25.04 8.80
CA ARG A 241 -1.33 -24.97 8.07
C ARG A 241 -1.60 -23.57 7.52
N LEU A 242 -1.33 -22.53 8.30
CA LEU A 242 -1.48 -21.14 7.84
C LEU A 242 -0.50 -20.82 6.71
N VAL A 243 0.78 -21.21 6.82
CA VAL A 243 1.76 -21.04 5.73
C VAL A 243 1.28 -21.72 4.46
N SER A 244 0.78 -22.95 4.58
CA SER A 244 0.23 -23.67 3.43
C SER A 244 -1.00 -22.97 2.83
N ALA A 245 -1.91 -22.46 3.67
CA ALA A 245 -3.11 -21.76 3.20
C ALA A 245 -2.78 -20.46 2.44
N PHE A 246 -1.88 -19.64 2.98
CA PHE A 246 -1.44 -18.41 2.30
C PHE A 246 -0.67 -18.69 1.00
N ALA A 247 0.24 -19.65 1.01
CA ALA A 247 1.06 -19.99 -0.16
C ALA A 247 0.25 -20.61 -1.32
N ASN A 248 -0.82 -21.33 -1.01
CA ASN A 248 -1.64 -22.03 -2.00
C ASN A 248 -2.94 -21.27 -2.37
N CYS A 249 -3.18 -20.08 -1.81
CA CYS A 249 -4.31 -19.26 -2.19
C CYS A 249 -4.07 -18.61 -3.56
N GLU A 250 -4.64 -19.18 -4.62
CA GLU A 250 -4.46 -18.69 -6.01
C GLU A 250 -4.83 -17.22 -6.19
N LYS A 251 -5.94 -16.79 -5.59
CA LYS A 251 -6.39 -15.39 -5.65
C LYS A 251 -5.36 -14.45 -5.01
N LEU A 252 -4.84 -14.79 -3.82
CA LEU A 252 -3.82 -14.00 -3.15
C LEU A 252 -2.52 -13.97 -3.97
N GLN A 253 -2.06 -15.12 -4.47
CA GLN A 253 -0.85 -15.20 -5.30
C GLN A 253 -0.98 -14.36 -6.58
N ARG A 254 -2.15 -14.37 -7.23
CA ARG A 254 -2.41 -13.52 -8.40
C ARG A 254 -2.32 -12.04 -8.06
N HIS A 255 -2.91 -11.59 -6.96
CA HIS A 255 -2.81 -10.21 -6.48
C HIS A 255 -1.35 -9.82 -6.15
N MET A 256 -0.59 -10.71 -5.53
CA MET A 256 0.84 -10.46 -5.26
C MET A 256 1.65 -10.38 -6.55
N GLN A 257 1.32 -11.17 -7.57
CA GLN A 257 1.95 -11.04 -8.89
C GLN A 257 1.65 -9.68 -9.54
N LEU A 258 0.45 -9.12 -9.37
CA LEU A 258 0.13 -7.77 -9.81
C LEU A 258 1.02 -6.73 -9.10
N LEU A 259 1.13 -6.81 -7.76
CA LEU A 259 2.01 -5.94 -6.99
C LEU A 259 3.47 -6.05 -7.45
N LEU A 260 3.97 -7.26 -7.71
CA LEU A 260 5.33 -7.47 -8.20
C LEU A 260 5.54 -6.97 -9.63
N LYS A 261 4.55 -7.11 -10.50
CA LYS A 261 4.64 -6.72 -11.92
C LYS A 261 4.49 -5.22 -12.12
N LYS A 262 3.59 -4.59 -11.38
CA LYS A 262 3.21 -3.19 -11.52
C LYS A 262 3.76 -2.30 -10.40
N GLY A 263 4.37 -2.90 -9.39
CA GLY A 263 4.81 -2.19 -8.20
C GLY A 263 6.32 -2.08 -8.04
N SER A 264 6.71 -1.12 -7.22
CA SER A 264 8.08 -0.81 -6.80
C SER A 264 8.06 -0.07 -5.47
N LEU A 265 9.23 0.10 -4.83
CA LEU A 265 9.35 0.92 -3.63
C LEU A 265 9.32 2.42 -3.93
N TYR A 266 9.73 2.83 -5.11
CA TYR A 266 9.64 4.20 -5.61
C TYR A 266 9.48 4.24 -7.12
N LYS A 267 9.06 5.39 -7.63
CA LYS A 267 8.95 5.67 -9.07
C LYS A 267 9.33 7.11 -9.35
N VAL A 268 10.12 7.31 -10.40
CA VAL A 268 10.29 8.62 -11.03
C VAL A 268 9.40 8.65 -12.27
N TYR A 269 8.50 9.63 -12.35
CA TYR A 269 7.58 9.76 -13.46
C TYR A 269 7.24 11.23 -13.74
N ASN A 270 7.44 11.67 -14.97
CA ASN A 270 7.26 13.07 -15.40
C ASN A 270 7.96 14.06 -14.46
N ASN A 271 9.20 13.75 -14.08
CA ASN A 271 10.02 14.53 -13.16
C ASN A 271 9.45 14.65 -11.74
N ASN A 272 8.55 13.74 -11.33
CA ASN A 272 8.07 13.62 -9.96
C ASN A 272 8.60 12.34 -9.34
N LEU A 273 8.92 12.40 -8.04
CA LEU A 273 9.36 11.27 -7.24
C LEU A 273 8.18 10.76 -6.39
N LEU A 274 7.75 9.53 -6.66
CA LEU A 274 6.66 8.88 -5.96
C LEU A 274 7.21 7.75 -5.08
N TYR A 275 6.85 7.72 -3.82
CA TYR A 275 7.10 6.61 -2.88
C TYR A 275 6.08 6.67 -1.74
N HIS A 276 5.87 5.55 -1.06
CA HIS A 276 4.84 5.48 -0.03
C HIS A 276 5.24 6.20 1.26
N GLY A 277 6.38 5.85 1.86
CA GLY A 277 6.76 6.25 3.22
C GLY A 277 7.73 7.44 3.29
N CYS A 278 8.99 7.18 3.56
CA CYS A 278 10.01 8.21 3.77
C CYS A 278 11.38 7.79 3.22
N VAL A 279 12.23 8.75 2.92
CA VAL A 279 13.67 8.50 2.77
C VAL A 279 14.31 8.56 4.16
N PRO A 280 14.89 7.47 4.68
CA PRO A 280 15.49 7.48 6.01
C PRO A 280 16.61 8.51 6.14
N LEU A 281 16.45 9.48 7.06
CA LEU A 281 17.39 10.56 7.32
C LEU A 281 17.91 10.53 8.76
N ASN A 282 19.10 11.08 8.96
CA ASN A 282 19.63 11.48 10.25
C ASN A 282 19.09 12.86 10.67
N GLU A 283 19.32 13.26 11.91
CA GLU A 283 18.84 14.55 12.46
C GLU A 283 19.39 15.79 11.71
N ASP A 284 20.55 15.65 11.08
CA ASP A 284 21.22 16.70 10.29
C ASP A 284 20.77 16.76 8.82
N GLY A 285 19.81 15.89 8.42
CA GLY A 285 19.30 15.80 7.04
C GLY A 285 20.16 14.97 6.09
N SER A 286 21.24 14.37 6.56
CA SER A 286 22.01 13.41 5.76
C SER A 286 21.26 12.07 5.63
N PHE A 287 21.51 11.31 4.55
CA PHE A 287 20.90 10.01 4.36
C PHE A 287 21.42 9.01 5.40
N LYS A 288 20.49 8.31 6.07
CA LYS A 288 20.81 7.28 7.04
C LYS A 288 21.43 6.09 6.34
N GLU A 289 22.56 5.65 6.86
CA GLU A 289 23.23 4.42 6.42
C GLU A 289 22.55 3.21 7.06
N VAL A 290 22.21 2.20 6.24
CA VAL A 290 21.49 1.00 6.64
C VAL A 290 22.27 -0.23 6.17
N GLU A 291 22.57 -1.12 7.11
CA GLU A 291 23.19 -2.40 6.79
C GLU A 291 22.16 -3.40 6.27
N VAL A 292 22.43 -3.98 5.10
CA VAL A 292 21.66 -5.10 4.53
C VAL A 292 22.64 -6.21 4.16
N TYR A 293 22.62 -7.29 4.95
CA TYR A 293 23.46 -8.48 4.76
C TYR A 293 24.96 -8.18 4.56
N GLY A 294 25.54 -7.37 5.47
CA GLY A 294 26.97 -7.06 5.51
C GLY A 294 27.44 -5.99 4.52
N ARG A 295 26.51 -5.28 3.89
CA ARG A 295 26.80 -4.11 3.08
C ARG A 295 25.93 -2.93 3.52
N THR A 296 26.48 -1.74 3.45
CA THR A 296 25.79 -0.49 3.84
C THR A 296 25.27 0.21 2.62
N TYR A 297 24.01 0.65 2.70
CA TYR A 297 23.28 1.37 1.65
C TYR A 297 22.58 2.59 2.23
N LYS A 298 22.34 3.59 1.40
CA LYS A 298 21.59 4.80 1.76
C LYS A 298 20.87 5.40 0.56
N GLY A 299 19.96 6.34 0.80
CA GLY A 299 19.24 7.05 -0.25
C GLY A 299 18.59 6.08 -1.25
N ARG A 300 18.79 6.31 -2.54
CA ARG A 300 18.23 5.51 -3.63
C ARG A 300 18.74 4.07 -3.62
N GLU A 301 20.02 3.85 -3.34
CA GLU A 301 20.60 2.50 -3.31
C GLU A 301 19.93 1.59 -2.27
N LEU A 302 19.46 2.17 -1.15
CA LEU A 302 18.70 1.42 -0.14
C LEU A 302 17.38 0.92 -0.72
N TYR A 303 16.65 1.76 -1.44
CA TYR A 303 15.41 1.35 -2.10
C TYR A 303 15.67 0.22 -3.13
N ASP A 304 16.68 0.40 -3.97
CA ASP A 304 17.02 -0.57 -5.03
C ASP A 304 17.38 -1.94 -4.45
N VAL A 305 18.17 -2.00 -3.38
CA VAL A 305 18.57 -3.27 -2.75
C VAL A 305 17.40 -3.93 -2.02
N LEU A 306 16.58 -3.17 -1.29
CA LEU A 306 15.41 -3.72 -0.61
C LEU A 306 14.40 -4.27 -1.61
N GLU A 307 14.12 -3.56 -2.71
CA GLU A 307 13.25 -4.05 -3.79
C GLU A 307 13.79 -5.34 -4.42
N ALA A 308 15.11 -5.42 -4.66
CA ALA A 308 15.72 -6.63 -5.19
C ALA A 308 15.50 -7.84 -4.26
N TYR A 309 15.61 -7.66 -2.94
CA TYR A 309 15.32 -8.73 -1.98
C TYR A 309 13.83 -9.08 -1.88
N VAL A 310 12.92 -8.10 -1.97
CA VAL A 310 11.48 -8.38 -2.09
C VAL A 310 11.21 -9.31 -3.26
N ARG A 311 11.79 -9.04 -4.43
CA ARG A 311 11.64 -9.90 -5.61
C ARG A 311 12.28 -11.28 -5.42
N LYS A 312 13.43 -11.39 -4.73
CA LYS A 312 14.05 -12.67 -4.38
C LYS A 312 13.15 -13.54 -3.49
N ALA A 313 12.33 -12.98 -2.61
CA ALA A 313 11.39 -13.75 -1.79
C ALA A 313 10.44 -14.61 -2.63
N PHE A 314 10.10 -14.17 -3.84
CA PHE A 314 9.19 -14.87 -4.75
C PHE A 314 9.93 -15.69 -5.82
N PHE A 315 10.97 -15.15 -6.43
CA PHE A 315 11.57 -15.67 -7.65
C PHE A 315 12.93 -16.36 -7.47
N ALA A 316 13.59 -16.23 -6.31
CA ALA A 316 14.86 -16.90 -6.09
C ALA A 316 14.72 -18.43 -6.09
N LEU A 317 15.58 -19.11 -6.82
CA LEU A 317 15.66 -20.57 -6.84
C LEU A 317 16.45 -21.11 -5.64
N ASP A 318 17.47 -20.37 -5.21
CA ASP A 318 18.25 -20.69 -4.02
C ASP A 318 17.42 -20.44 -2.76
N LYS A 319 17.42 -21.45 -1.87
CA LYS A 319 16.60 -21.41 -0.64
C LYS A 319 17.05 -20.35 0.34
N GLU A 320 18.36 -20.11 0.46
CA GLU A 320 18.90 -19.10 1.38
C GLU A 320 18.57 -17.69 0.89
N GLU A 321 18.79 -17.41 -0.40
CA GLU A 321 18.43 -16.14 -1.02
C GLU A 321 16.92 -15.87 -0.92
N LYS A 322 16.11 -16.91 -1.11
CA LYS A 322 14.65 -16.81 -0.92
C LYS A 322 14.30 -16.48 0.54
N GLN A 323 14.97 -17.11 1.51
CA GLN A 323 14.75 -16.84 2.93
C GLN A 323 15.23 -15.43 3.31
N ARG A 324 16.37 -14.96 2.79
CA ARG A 324 16.81 -13.57 2.96
C ARG A 324 15.78 -12.59 2.44
N GLY A 325 15.21 -12.85 1.26
CA GLY A 325 14.13 -12.03 0.72
C GLY A 325 12.89 -11.99 1.62
N ARG A 326 12.48 -13.14 2.17
CA ARG A 326 11.36 -13.23 3.13
C ARG A 326 11.63 -12.44 4.40
N ASP A 327 12.86 -12.52 4.94
CA ASP A 327 13.22 -11.80 6.16
C ASP A 327 13.30 -10.28 5.90
N ILE A 328 13.67 -9.84 4.69
CA ILE A 328 13.61 -8.42 4.28
C ILE A 328 12.19 -7.91 4.17
N LEU A 329 11.21 -8.71 3.74
CA LEU A 329 9.80 -8.28 3.76
C LEU A 329 9.33 -7.92 5.17
N TRP A 330 9.71 -8.71 6.18
CA TRP A 330 9.44 -8.36 7.57
C TRP A 330 10.26 -7.15 8.05
N PHE A 331 11.54 -7.05 7.64
CA PHE A 331 12.37 -5.88 7.95
C PHE A 331 11.76 -4.58 7.42
N ILE A 332 11.29 -4.56 6.18
CA ILE A 332 10.64 -3.38 5.58
C ILE A 332 9.35 -3.03 6.34
N TRP A 333 8.60 -4.03 6.82
CA TRP A 333 7.40 -3.82 7.62
C TRP A 333 7.66 -3.15 8.96
N SER A 334 8.74 -3.48 9.68
CA SER A 334 8.86 -3.18 11.12
C SER A 334 10.14 -2.44 11.53
N SER A 335 11.17 -2.37 10.66
CA SER A 335 12.46 -1.81 11.04
C SER A 335 12.47 -0.28 11.08
N PRO A 336 13.12 0.32 12.12
CA PRO A 336 13.38 1.76 12.19
C PRO A 336 14.21 2.31 11.02
N SER A 337 14.87 1.43 10.30
CA SER A 337 15.71 1.78 9.14
C SER A 337 14.98 1.58 7.81
N SER A 338 13.70 1.15 7.87
CA SER A 338 12.88 0.93 6.69
C SER A 338 12.37 2.25 6.10
N PRO A 339 12.40 2.40 4.76
CA PRO A 339 11.79 3.53 4.09
C PRO A 339 10.25 3.54 4.17
N LEU A 340 9.61 2.40 4.51
CA LEU A 340 8.16 2.31 4.59
C LEU A 340 7.61 2.39 6.00
N PHE A 341 8.41 2.08 7.03
CA PHE A 341 7.94 2.13 8.41
C PHE A 341 8.07 3.52 9.03
N GLY A 342 9.20 4.19 8.84
CA GLY A 342 9.44 5.61 9.17
C GLY A 342 9.27 6.00 10.64
N LYS A 343 9.47 5.06 11.58
CA LYS A 343 9.40 5.28 13.03
C LYS A 343 10.54 4.55 13.74
N ASP A 344 10.81 4.90 15.00
CA ASP A 344 11.88 4.32 15.81
C ASP A 344 11.59 2.90 16.31
N LYS A 345 10.33 2.54 16.52
CA LYS A 345 9.89 1.21 16.96
C LYS A 345 8.43 0.96 16.61
N MET A 346 8.03 -0.31 16.56
CA MET A 346 6.64 -0.73 16.52
C MET A 346 6.19 -1.18 17.93
N ALA A 347 5.47 -0.32 18.64
CA ALA A 347 5.03 -0.54 20.02
C ALA A 347 3.80 -1.45 20.12
N THR A 348 3.78 -2.58 19.40
CA THR A 348 2.63 -3.49 19.38
C THR A 348 2.47 -4.21 20.72
N PHE A 349 3.55 -4.77 21.26
CA PHE A 349 3.55 -5.46 22.57
C PHE A 349 3.12 -4.49 23.68
N GLU A 350 3.76 -3.32 23.73
CA GLU A 350 3.50 -2.33 24.78
C GLU A 350 2.04 -1.88 24.79
N ARG A 351 1.44 -1.70 23.62
CA ARG A 351 0.02 -1.29 23.49
C ARG A 351 -0.98 -2.35 23.94
N TYR A 352 -0.60 -3.61 23.96
CA TYR A 352 -1.45 -4.68 24.48
C TYR A 352 -1.24 -4.88 25.97
N PHE A 353 0.00 -4.90 26.43
CA PHE A 353 0.32 -5.41 27.73
C PHE A 353 0.68 -4.35 28.77
N LEU A 354 0.86 -3.09 28.40
CA LEU A 354 1.26 -2.02 29.32
C LEU A 354 0.22 -0.90 29.38
N ALA A 355 0.01 -0.36 30.58
CA ALA A 355 -0.88 0.79 30.78
C ALA A 355 -0.17 2.13 30.50
N GLU A 356 1.14 2.17 30.68
CA GLU A 356 1.95 3.37 30.65
C GLU A 356 2.10 3.93 29.22
N LYS A 357 1.48 5.08 28.97
CA LYS A 357 1.43 5.71 27.65
C LYS A 357 2.81 6.09 27.09
N GLU A 358 3.79 6.35 27.95
CA GLU A 358 5.17 6.62 27.53
C GLU A 358 5.79 5.44 26.77
N THR A 359 5.42 4.20 27.08
CA THR A 359 5.92 3.01 26.37
C THR A 359 5.32 2.86 24.97
N HIS A 360 4.15 3.47 24.73
CA HIS A 360 3.43 3.42 23.45
C HIS A 360 3.92 4.43 22.43
N VAL A 361 4.83 5.35 22.82
CA VAL A 361 5.33 6.40 21.93
C VAL A 361 6.19 5.80 20.84
N GLU A 362 5.90 6.16 19.60
CA GLU A 362 6.65 5.84 18.40
C GLU A 362 7.10 7.16 17.77
N ASN A 363 8.40 7.45 17.83
CA ASN A 363 8.95 8.69 17.27
C ASN A 363 9.13 8.55 15.76
N LYS A 364 8.69 9.55 15.02
CA LYS A 364 8.82 9.58 13.57
C LYS A 364 10.28 9.81 13.16
N ASN A 365 10.68 9.25 12.01
CA ASN A 365 11.97 9.53 11.39
C ASN A 365 12.15 11.05 11.17
N PRO A 366 13.36 11.60 11.33
CA PRO A 366 13.65 13.03 11.09
C PRO A 366 13.15 13.55 9.74
N TYR A 367 13.04 12.70 8.73
CA TYR A 367 12.46 13.00 7.42
C TYR A 367 11.16 13.82 7.52
N TYR A 368 10.20 13.39 8.35
CA TYR A 368 8.88 14.08 8.43
C TYR A 368 8.95 15.51 8.97
N ARG A 369 9.94 15.80 9.79
CA ARG A 369 10.20 17.16 10.29
C ARG A 369 10.99 17.99 9.27
N LEU A 370 11.90 17.37 8.53
CA LEU A 370 12.81 18.02 7.60
C LEU A 370 12.19 18.27 6.22
N LEU A 371 10.97 17.82 5.96
CA LEU A 371 10.26 18.05 4.69
C LEU A 371 9.95 19.52 4.39
N GLU A 372 10.06 20.44 5.36
CA GLU A 372 9.92 21.87 5.13
C GLU A 372 11.27 22.55 4.81
N ASP A 373 12.38 21.84 4.94
CA ASP A 373 13.71 22.33 4.58
C ASP A 373 13.98 22.07 3.09
N GLU A 374 14.02 23.16 2.33
CA GLU A 374 14.22 23.10 0.88
C GLU A 374 15.56 22.44 0.50
N SER A 375 16.61 22.64 1.29
CA SER A 375 17.93 22.06 1.03
C SER A 375 17.94 20.54 1.16
N VAL A 376 17.15 20.00 2.10
CA VAL A 376 16.97 18.55 2.30
C VAL A 376 16.15 17.97 1.15
N VAL A 377 15.07 18.63 0.77
CA VAL A 377 14.20 18.21 -0.34
C VAL A 377 14.98 18.19 -1.67
N ASP A 378 15.78 19.23 -1.94
CA ASP A 378 16.62 19.29 -3.13
C ASP A 378 17.75 18.26 -3.12
N ASN A 379 18.25 17.87 -1.92
CA ASN A 379 19.20 16.77 -1.79
C ASN A 379 18.56 15.42 -2.14
N ILE A 380 17.31 15.20 -1.73
CA ILE A 380 16.54 14.00 -2.11
C ILE A 380 16.33 13.96 -3.63
N PHE A 381 15.95 15.07 -4.28
CA PHE A 381 15.80 15.09 -5.73
C PHE A 381 17.09 14.71 -6.46
N ARG A 382 18.23 15.27 -6.05
CA ARG A 382 19.54 14.94 -6.63
C ARG A 382 19.92 13.47 -6.45
N GLU A 383 19.64 12.90 -5.30
CA GLU A 383 19.89 11.49 -4.99
C GLU A 383 19.10 10.55 -5.94
N PHE A 384 17.87 10.91 -6.25
CA PHE A 384 17.03 10.14 -7.18
C PHE A 384 17.20 10.53 -8.66
N GLY A 385 18.16 11.41 -8.98
CA GLY A 385 18.48 11.82 -10.35
C GLY A 385 17.43 12.74 -10.97
N ILE A 386 16.74 13.54 -10.14
CA ILE A 386 15.71 14.48 -10.58
C ILE A 386 16.30 15.89 -10.55
N GLU A 387 16.17 16.60 -11.67
CA GLU A 387 16.69 17.95 -11.85
C GLU A 387 15.62 18.91 -12.38
N GLY A 388 15.74 20.19 -12.04
CA GLY A 388 14.90 21.28 -12.54
C GLY A 388 13.92 21.85 -11.51
N ASP A 389 13.25 22.95 -11.90
CA ASP A 389 12.38 23.75 -10.99
C ASP A 389 10.95 23.20 -10.87
N CYS A 390 10.60 22.14 -11.58
CA CYS A 390 9.24 21.63 -11.67
C CYS A 390 9.14 20.18 -11.21
N CYS A 391 9.86 19.81 -10.15
CA CYS A 391 9.83 18.49 -9.55
C CYS A 391 9.05 18.48 -8.24
N HIS A 392 8.41 17.35 -7.93
CA HIS A 392 7.64 17.16 -6.72
C HIS A 392 7.95 15.79 -6.12
N ILE A 393 8.02 15.74 -4.79
CA ILE A 393 7.89 14.49 -4.03
C ILE A 393 6.40 14.29 -3.76
N ILE A 394 5.90 13.09 -4.07
CA ILE A 394 4.52 12.69 -3.81
C ILE A 394 4.56 11.45 -2.94
N ASN A 395 4.10 11.55 -1.69
CA ASN A 395 4.15 10.45 -0.74
C ASN A 395 2.88 10.32 0.11
N GLY A 396 2.78 9.24 0.90
CA GLY A 396 1.66 8.91 1.77
C GLY A 396 2.12 8.48 3.17
N HIS A 397 1.59 7.35 3.69
CA HIS A 397 1.94 6.66 4.94
C HIS A 397 1.53 7.38 6.24
N VAL A 398 1.72 8.69 6.33
CA VAL A 398 1.30 9.47 7.50
C VAL A 398 0.12 10.33 7.12
N PRO A 399 -1.10 9.96 7.56
CA PRO A 399 -2.30 10.71 7.20
C PRO A 399 -2.22 12.18 7.62
N VAL A 400 -2.67 13.05 6.73
CA VAL A 400 -2.79 14.48 6.99
C VAL A 400 -3.99 14.72 7.89
N HIS A 401 -3.79 15.38 9.02
CA HIS A 401 -4.85 15.74 9.95
C HIS A 401 -5.57 17.03 9.49
N HIS A 402 -6.48 16.90 8.53
CA HIS A 402 -7.24 18.02 7.99
C HIS A 402 -8.01 18.80 9.06
N THR A 403 -8.58 18.10 10.06
CA THR A 403 -9.30 18.70 11.18
C THR A 403 -8.43 19.63 12.05
N SER A 404 -7.13 19.41 12.10
CA SER A 404 -6.18 20.26 12.81
C SER A 404 -5.59 21.39 11.95
N GLY A 405 -6.01 21.49 10.68
CA GLY A 405 -5.52 22.48 9.72
C GLY A 405 -4.14 22.13 9.13
N GLU A 406 -3.70 20.87 9.22
CA GLU A 406 -2.46 20.43 8.57
C GLU A 406 -2.62 20.49 7.04
N SER A 407 -1.63 21.10 6.37
CA SER A 407 -1.60 21.18 4.91
C SER A 407 -0.96 19.93 4.28
N PRO A 408 -1.57 19.33 3.26
CA PRO A 408 -0.95 18.29 2.46
C PRO A 408 0.16 18.81 1.54
N ILE A 409 0.26 20.13 1.37
CA ILE A 409 1.25 20.80 0.53
C ILE A 409 2.34 21.36 1.44
N LYS A 410 3.57 20.88 1.27
CA LYS A 410 4.74 21.24 2.08
C LYS A 410 5.87 21.79 1.22
N CYS A 411 6.86 22.42 1.86
CA CYS A 411 8.06 22.97 1.19
C CYS A 411 7.71 23.84 -0.04
N GLY A 412 6.81 24.81 0.13
CA GLY A 412 6.41 25.69 -0.97
C GLY A 412 5.81 25.00 -2.20
N GLY A 413 5.30 23.77 -2.04
CA GLY A 413 4.71 22.96 -3.10
C GLY A 413 5.63 21.89 -3.70
N LYS A 414 6.88 21.78 -3.25
CA LYS A 414 7.80 20.73 -3.68
C LYS A 414 7.43 19.34 -3.14
N VAL A 415 6.67 19.28 -2.03
CA VAL A 415 6.26 18.02 -1.39
C VAL A 415 4.74 17.99 -1.23
N LEU A 416 4.13 16.89 -1.68
CA LEU A 416 2.70 16.63 -1.65
C LEU A 416 2.44 15.34 -0.88
N VAL A 417 1.84 15.46 0.31
CA VAL A 417 1.44 14.30 1.12
C VAL A 417 -0.02 13.99 0.81
N ILE A 418 -0.28 12.91 0.07
CA ILE A 418 -1.63 12.59 -0.42
C ILE A 418 -2.32 11.47 0.37
N ASP A 419 -1.93 11.29 1.63
CA ASP A 419 -2.58 10.34 2.53
C ASP A 419 -3.64 11.05 3.39
N GLY A 420 -4.88 10.64 3.24
CA GLY A 420 -6.01 11.07 4.08
C GLY A 420 -6.69 9.91 4.78
N GLY A 421 -6.20 8.67 4.56
CA GLY A 421 -6.75 7.46 5.13
C GLY A 421 -8.13 7.09 4.58
N PHE A 422 -8.21 6.52 3.38
CA PHE A 422 -9.48 6.06 2.78
C PHE A 422 -10.23 5.04 3.63
N SER A 423 -9.54 4.29 4.49
CA SER A 423 -10.18 3.38 5.44
C SER A 423 -11.01 4.14 6.47
N LYS A 424 -12.25 3.68 6.72
CA LYS A 424 -13.15 4.25 7.75
C LYS A 424 -12.51 4.36 9.13
N ALA A 425 -11.48 3.54 9.41
CA ALA A 425 -10.75 3.56 10.67
C ALA A 425 -10.03 4.90 10.94
N TYR A 426 -9.64 5.63 9.88
CA TYR A 426 -8.94 6.90 9.97
C TYR A 426 -9.85 8.13 9.87
N GLN A 427 -11.00 8.03 9.19
CA GLN A 427 -11.85 9.19 8.84
C GLN A 427 -12.27 10.04 10.04
N LYS A 428 -12.39 9.45 11.25
CA LYS A 428 -12.68 10.19 12.48
C LYS A 428 -11.52 11.09 12.93
N GLU A 429 -10.28 10.70 12.62
CA GLU A 429 -9.07 11.42 13.01
C GLU A 429 -8.67 12.43 11.94
N THR A 430 -8.79 12.07 10.66
CA THR A 430 -8.38 12.92 9.53
C THR A 430 -9.45 13.94 9.12
N GLY A 431 -10.73 13.60 9.26
CA GLY A 431 -11.87 14.42 8.86
C GLY A 431 -12.23 14.36 7.38
N ILE A 432 -11.46 13.60 6.59
CA ILE A 432 -11.70 13.39 5.15
C ILE A 432 -11.57 11.92 4.80
N ALA A 433 -12.03 11.53 3.60
CA ALA A 433 -11.86 10.17 3.09
C ALA A 433 -10.49 9.93 2.43
N GLY A 434 -9.80 10.98 1.99
CA GLY A 434 -8.49 10.86 1.37
C GLY A 434 -8.22 11.94 0.32
N TYR A 435 -7.06 11.87 -0.32
CA TYR A 435 -6.66 12.77 -1.38
C TYR A 435 -6.43 12.05 -2.70
N THR A 436 -6.75 12.75 -3.80
CA THR A 436 -6.34 12.36 -5.16
C THR A 436 -5.58 13.51 -5.80
N LEU A 437 -4.36 13.26 -6.26
CA LEU A 437 -3.59 14.22 -7.03
C LEU A 437 -3.87 14.01 -8.52
N ILE A 438 -4.38 15.02 -9.19
CA ILE A 438 -4.70 15.02 -10.62
C ILE A 438 -3.62 15.84 -11.34
N TYR A 439 -2.81 15.17 -12.17
CA TYR A 439 -1.85 15.81 -13.05
C TYR A 439 -2.41 15.87 -14.48
N ASN A 440 -2.52 17.06 -15.03
CA ASN A 440 -3.04 17.26 -16.38
C ASN A 440 -2.20 18.27 -17.18
N SER A 441 -2.61 18.55 -18.42
CA SER A 441 -1.89 19.44 -19.33
C SER A 441 -1.73 20.90 -18.83
N TRP A 442 -2.44 21.29 -17.78
CA TRP A 442 -2.41 22.64 -17.21
C TRP A 442 -1.75 22.71 -15.81
N GLY A 443 -1.41 21.57 -15.24
CA GLY A 443 -0.74 21.51 -13.94
C GLY A 443 -1.26 20.41 -13.03
N MET A 444 -1.22 20.67 -11.71
CA MET A 444 -1.62 19.73 -10.68
C MET A 444 -2.76 20.28 -9.83
N ILE A 445 -3.75 19.44 -9.59
CA ILE A 445 -4.90 19.70 -8.74
C ILE A 445 -4.96 18.62 -7.67
N LEU A 446 -5.04 19.00 -6.41
CA LEU A 446 -5.27 18.10 -5.29
C LEU A 446 -6.75 18.12 -4.92
N ALA A 447 -7.42 16.98 -5.03
CA ALA A 447 -8.80 16.80 -4.62
C ALA A 447 -8.84 16.12 -3.24
N ALA A 448 -9.51 16.75 -2.27
CA ALA A 448 -9.80 16.18 -0.96
C ALA A 448 -11.21 15.59 -0.98
N HIS A 449 -11.35 14.30 -0.69
CA HIS A 449 -12.62 13.59 -0.76
C HIS A 449 -13.34 13.58 0.58
N GLU A 450 -14.64 13.88 0.58
CA GLU A 450 -15.49 13.67 1.73
C GLU A 450 -15.79 12.18 1.96
N PRO A 451 -16.12 11.77 3.20
CA PRO A 451 -16.47 10.39 3.50
C PRO A 451 -17.69 9.92 2.69
N PHE A 452 -17.51 8.84 1.94
CA PHE A 452 -18.59 8.20 1.19
C PHE A 452 -19.49 7.40 2.13
N THR A 453 -20.81 7.60 2.04
CA THR A 453 -21.80 6.94 2.90
C THR A 453 -22.25 5.61 2.32
N SER A 454 -22.87 5.62 1.15
CA SER A 454 -23.30 4.43 0.42
C SER A 454 -23.59 4.76 -1.06
N ALA A 455 -23.55 3.73 -1.92
CA ALA A 455 -23.93 3.86 -3.32
C ALA A 455 -25.43 4.24 -3.45
N GLU A 456 -26.28 3.69 -2.58
CA GLU A 456 -27.71 3.98 -2.56
C GLU A 456 -27.98 5.46 -2.24
N ASP A 457 -27.28 6.02 -1.26
CA ASP A 457 -27.38 7.42 -0.87
C ASP A 457 -26.90 8.36 -2.00
N ALA A 458 -25.76 8.02 -2.62
CA ALA A 458 -25.23 8.77 -3.75
C ALA A 458 -26.17 8.77 -4.96
N ILE A 459 -26.79 7.64 -5.29
CA ILE A 459 -27.74 7.52 -6.40
C ILE A 459 -29.07 8.22 -6.09
N THR A 460 -29.60 8.01 -4.87
CA THR A 460 -30.95 8.52 -4.51
C THR A 460 -30.96 10.04 -4.33
N ARG A 461 -29.87 10.60 -3.81
CA ARG A 461 -29.72 12.05 -3.55
C ARG A 461 -29.02 12.79 -4.67
N GLU A 462 -28.59 12.06 -5.72
CA GLU A 462 -27.75 12.62 -6.79
C GLU A 462 -26.52 13.37 -6.22
N SER A 463 -26.06 12.94 -5.04
CA SER A 463 -24.89 13.51 -4.40
C SER A 463 -23.65 12.89 -5.01
N ASP A 464 -22.91 13.67 -5.77
CA ASP A 464 -21.57 13.30 -6.16
C ASP A 464 -20.71 13.14 -4.90
N ILE A 465 -19.63 12.35 -5.01
CA ILE A 465 -18.60 12.33 -3.99
C ILE A 465 -17.99 13.73 -3.95
N LEU A 466 -18.41 14.53 -2.96
CA LEU A 466 -17.97 15.90 -2.82
C LEU A 466 -16.48 15.94 -2.61
N SER A 467 -15.80 16.77 -3.38
CA SER A 467 -14.35 16.97 -3.31
C SER A 467 -14.03 18.44 -3.30
N ASP A 468 -13.28 18.87 -2.30
CA ASP A 468 -12.64 20.17 -2.31
C ASP A 468 -11.38 20.11 -3.17
N SER A 469 -11.23 21.01 -4.13
CA SER A 469 -10.09 21.02 -5.04
C SER A 469 -9.15 22.19 -4.76
N ILE A 470 -7.88 21.87 -4.55
CA ILE A 470 -6.81 22.85 -4.36
C ILE A 470 -5.91 22.83 -5.60
N LEU A 471 -5.76 23.99 -6.24
CA LEU A 471 -4.79 24.13 -7.32
C LEU A 471 -3.36 24.17 -6.73
N VAL A 472 -2.62 23.11 -6.88
CA VAL A 472 -1.23 22.99 -6.41
C VAL A 472 -0.28 23.80 -7.30
N LYS A 473 -0.40 23.62 -8.60
CA LYS A 473 0.46 24.27 -9.59
C LYS A 473 -0.26 24.47 -10.92
N ARG A 474 -0.06 25.64 -11.52
CA ARG A 474 -0.51 25.93 -12.88
C ARG A 474 0.70 26.18 -13.78
N THR A 475 0.73 25.56 -14.94
CA THR A 475 1.74 25.85 -15.96
C THR A 475 1.30 27.03 -16.83
N SER A 476 2.23 27.90 -17.20
CA SER A 476 1.97 29.02 -18.12
C SER A 476 1.73 28.55 -19.56
N LEU A 477 2.35 27.44 -19.95
CA LEU A 477 2.19 26.79 -21.24
C LEU A 477 1.55 25.42 -21.04
N ARG A 478 0.61 25.07 -21.92
CA ARG A 478 -0.02 23.76 -21.92
C ARG A 478 1.01 22.69 -22.25
N LYS A 479 1.15 21.70 -21.37
CA LYS A 479 1.94 20.49 -21.64
C LYS A 479 1.21 19.58 -22.63
N THR A 480 1.96 19.00 -23.54
CA THR A 480 1.48 17.99 -24.50
C THR A 480 2.00 16.62 -24.13
N VAL A 481 1.50 15.56 -24.79
CA VAL A 481 2.05 14.20 -24.60
C VAL A 481 3.55 14.17 -24.92
N GLY A 482 4.02 14.93 -25.90
CA GLY A 482 5.45 15.04 -26.25
C GLY A 482 6.34 15.58 -25.12
N ASP A 483 5.76 16.25 -24.11
CA ASP A 483 6.49 16.80 -22.97
C ASP A 483 6.50 15.83 -21.76
N THR A 484 6.04 14.59 -21.94
CA THR A 484 5.95 13.55 -20.93
C THR A 484 6.93 12.42 -21.21
N ASP A 485 7.27 11.62 -20.17
CA ASP A 485 8.14 10.44 -20.29
C ASP A 485 7.57 9.46 -21.35
N ASN A 486 6.27 9.22 -21.34
CA ASN A 486 5.59 8.40 -22.36
C ASN A 486 5.74 8.99 -23.76
N GLY A 487 5.64 10.31 -23.91
CA GLY A 487 5.84 11.00 -25.18
C GLY A 487 7.26 10.86 -25.69
N HIS A 488 8.26 10.97 -24.81
CA HIS A 488 9.66 10.74 -25.17
C HIS A 488 9.89 9.30 -25.64
N HIS A 489 9.42 8.29 -24.91
CA HIS A 489 9.51 6.88 -25.33
C HIS A 489 8.80 6.59 -26.66
N LEU A 490 7.64 7.20 -26.88
CA LEU A 490 6.94 7.09 -28.17
C LEU A 490 7.77 7.70 -29.30
N GLN A 491 8.41 8.85 -29.08
CA GLN A 491 9.25 9.49 -30.06
C GLN A 491 10.49 8.65 -30.40
N GLU A 492 11.16 8.07 -29.38
CA GLU A 492 12.27 7.13 -29.56
C GLU A 492 11.84 5.93 -30.41
N SER A 493 10.70 5.30 -30.07
CA SER A 493 10.15 4.18 -30.83
C SER A 493 9.82 4.56 -32.29
N ILE A 494 9.27 5.76 -32.51
CA ILE A 494 9.01 6.27 -33.86
C ILE A 494 10.32 6.42 -34.66
N ASP A 495 11.36 6.94 -34.04
CA ASP A 495 12.64 7.15 -34.69
C ASP A 495 13.36 5.82 -34.99
N GLU A 496 13.28 4.84 -34.10
CA GLU A 496 13.74 3.47 -34.33
C GLU A 496 13.01 2.81 -35.50
N LEU A 497 11.68 2.90 -35.54
CA LEU A 497 10.87 2.39 -36.66
C LEU A 497 11.18 3.07 -37.98
N ARG A 498 11.44 4.38 -37.96
CA ARG A 498 11.89 5.11 -39.16
C ARG A 498 13.25 4.63 -39.67
N GLN A 499 14.19 4.36 -38.75
CA GLN A 499 15.51 3.81 -39.12
C GLN A 499 15.36 2.39 -39.68
N LEU A 500 14.54 1.55 -39.05
CA LEU A 500 14.23 0.20 -39.52
C LEU A 500 13.63 0.23 -40.92
N LEU A 501 12.63 1.08 -41.16
CA LEU A 501 12.01 1.26 -42.47
C LEU A 501 13.03 1.71 -43.52
N LYS A 502 13.94 2.61 -43.16
CA LYS A 502 15.03 3.06 -44.07
C LYS A 502 15.98 1.91 -44.40
N ALA A 503 16.33 1.07 -43.44
CA ALA A 503 17.19 -0.10 -43.63
C ALA A 503 16.54 -1.14 -44.55
N TYR A 504 15.25 -1.40 -44.45
CA TYR A 504 14.50 -2.25 -45.38
C TYR A 504 14.48 -1.66 -46.78
N ARG A 505 14.18 -0.37 -46.92
CA ARG A 505 14.12 0.31 -48.22
C ARG A 505 15.49 0.37 -48.93
N ASN A 506 16.56 0.39 -48.16
CA ASN A 506 17.93 0.43 -48.71
C ASN A 506 18.52 -0.99 -48.92
N GLY A 507 17.75 -2.06 -48.66
CA GLY A 507 18.21 -3.44 -48.83
C GLY A 507 19.24 -3.89 -47.78
N GLN A 508 19.40 -3.15 -46.69
CA GLN A 508 20.30 -3.54 -45.56
C GLN A 508 19.71 -4.67 -44.71
N ILE A 509 18.42 -4.78 -44.70
CA ILE A 509 17.67 -5.85 -44.04
C ILE A 509 16.82 -6.54 -45.12
N ILE A 510 16.97 -7.86 -45.24
CA ILE A 510 16.19 -8.70 -46.14
C ILE A 510 15.16 -9.45 -45.33
N GLU A 511 13.91 -9.40 -45.72
CA GLU A 511 12.84 -10.20 -45.13
C GLU A 511 13.18 -11.69 -45.32
N LYS A 512 13.22 -12.44 -44.24
CA LYS A 512 13.32 -13.90 -44.31
C LYS A 512 11.91 -14.44 -44.55
N GLU A 513 11.70 -15.10 -45.72
CA GLU A 513 10.50 -15.87 -46.00
C GLU A 513 10.24 -16.96 -44.97
#